data_51b7739a38323fa8ebf7f1fb889d448e
#
_entry.id   51b7739a38323fa8ebf7f1fb889d448e
#
_cell.length_a   1.000
_cell.length_b   1.000
_cell.length_c   1.000
_cell.angle_alpha   90.00
_cell.angle_beta   90.00
_cell.angle_gamma   90.00
#
_symmetry.space_group_name_H-M   'P 1'
#
loop_
_entity.id
_entity.type
_entity.pdbx_description
1 polymer ?
#
loop_
_entity_poly.entity_id
_entity_poly.type
_entity_poly.pdbx_seq_one_letter_code
_entity_poly.pdbx_strand_id
1 'polypeptide(L)'
;MLDPQAQFLLQLMVERGVPAFNTQTPVEARQAYLARKGFTQPEPPPVSRCHDHTVPMNSTQIKIREYCPTGASARQVLPALVY
;
A
#
# COMPACT_ATOMS: atom_id res chain seq x y z
N MET A 1 1.53 24.29 8.82
CA MET A 1 1.62 23.57 10.12
C MET A 1 1.24 22.12 9.87
N LEU A 2 2.05 21.19 10.32
CA LEU A 2 1.73 19.76 10.20
C LEU A 2 0.72 19.33 11.26
N ASP A 3 -0.14 18.38 10.89
CA ASP A 3 -0.99 17.69 11.85
C ASP A 3 -0.15 17.03 12.96
N PRO A 4 -0.57 17.10 14.23
CA PRO A 4 0.21 16.52 15.35
C PRO A 4 0.51 15.03 15.19
N GLN A 5 -0.38 14.25 14.59
CA GLN A 5 -0.15 12.82 14.34
C GLN A 5 0.93 12.62 13.27
N ALA A 6 0.91 13.45 12.21
CA ALA A 6 1.94 13.41 11.18
C ALA A 6 3.30 13.83 11.74
N GLN A 7 3.34 14.87 12.57
CA GLN A 7 4.56 15.31 13.25
C GLN A 7 5.13 14.22 14.16
N PHE A 8 4.28 13.56 14.93
CA PHE A 8 4.68 12.43 15.79
C PHE A 8 5.30 11.29 14.97
N LEU A 9 4.68 10.93 13.84
CA LEU A 9 5.19 9.87 12.97
C LEU A 9 6.56 10.22 12.40
N LEU A 10 6.75 11.46 11.94
CA LEU A 10 8.04 11.92 11.43
C LEU A 10 9.13 11.90 12.50
N GLN A 11 8.81 12.35 13.71
CA GLN A 11 9.72 12.29 14.85
C GLN A 11 10.12 10.85 15.20
N LEU A 12 9.15 9.95 15.24
CA LEU A 12 9.38 8.52 15.49
C LEU A 12 10.31 7.91 14.42
N MET A 13 10.17 8.30 13.17
CA MET A 13 11.04 7.84 12.09
C MET A 13 12.49 8.32 12.29
N VAL A 14 12.67 9.56 12.73
CA VAL A 14 14.01 10.10 13.06
C VAL A 14 14.63 9.36 14.25
N GLU A 15 13.87 9.21 15.34
CA GLU A 15 14.33 8.50 16.55
C GLU A 15 14.73 7.04 16.29
N ARG A 16 14.03 6.39 15.35
CA ARG A 16 14.34 5.00 14.93
C ARG A 16 15.42 4.92 13.85
N GLY A 17 16.01 6.03 13.45
CA GLY A 17 17.06 6.06 12.43
C GLY A 17 16.60 5.55 11.06
N VAL A 18 15.33 5.80 10.70
CA VAL A 18 14.79 5.38 9.42
C VAL A 18 15.45 6.20 8.30
N PRO A 19 16.18 5.57 7.37
CA PRO A 19 16.85 6.31 6.29
C PRO A 19 15.81 6.93 5.33
N ALA A 20 16.15 8.09 4.79
CA ALA A 20 15.31 8.77 3.80
C ALA A 20 15.21 7.94 2.51
N PHE A 21 14.04 7.92 1.88
CA PHE A 21 13.80 7.12 0.67
C PHE A 21 14.76 7.42 -0.49
N ASN A 22 15.16 8.68 -0.64
CA ASN A 22 16.10 9.10 -1.68
C ASN A 22 17.54 8.63 -1.47
N THR A 23 17.86 8.05 -0.32
CA THR A 23 19.17 7.47 0.00
C THR A 23 19.21 5.95 -0.16
N GLN A 24 18.08 5.34 -0.55
CA GLN A 24 17.91 3.90 -0.68
C GLN A 24 17.69 3.49 -2.15
N THR A 25 18.07 2.26 -2.46
CA THR A 25 17.63 1.63 -3.71
C THR A 25 16.12 1.35 -3.66
N PRO A 26 15.43 1.21 -4.81
CA PRO A 26 14.00 0.87 -4.82
C PRO A 26 13.66 -0.43 -4.07
N VAL A 27 14.56 -1.40 -4.08
CA VAL A 27 14.38 -2.67 -3.36
C VAL A 27 14.44 -2.45 -1.85
N GLU A 28 15.47 -1.76 -1.38
CA GLU A 28 15.63 -1.43 0.06
C GLU A 28 14.47 -0.60 0.58
N ALA A 29 14.04 0.42 -0.19
CA ALA A 29 12.91 1.26 0.18
C ALA A 29 11.60 0.47 0.34
N ARG A 30 11.32 -0.48 -0.57
CA ARG A 30 10.15 -1.37 -0.48
C ARG A 30 10.22 -2.29 0.73
N GLN A 31 11.38 -2.89 0.99
CA GLN A 31 11.58 -3.75 2.17
C GLN A 31 11.40 -2.97 3.47
N ALA A 32 12.01 -1.79 3.56
CA ALA A 32 11.87 -0.92 4.71
C ALA A 32 10.41 -0.47 4.95
N TYR A 33 9.67 -0.17 3.89
CA TYR A 33 8.25 0.15 3.96
C TYR A 33 7.42 -1.03 4.50
N LEU A 34 7.63 -2.23 3.98
CA LEU A 34 6.93 -3.43 4.42
C LEU A 34 7.22 -3.76 5.89
N ALA A 35 8.46 -3.59 6.33
CA ALA A 35 8.85 -3.81 7.72
C ALA A 35 8.15 -2.84 8.70
N ARG A 36 7.85 -1.61 8.26
CA ARG A 36 7.15 -0.59 9.07
C ARG A 36 5.64 -0.70 9.04
N LYS A 37 5.09 -1.38 8.06
CA LYS A 37 3.63 -1.45 7.82
C LYS A 37 2.85 -1.83 9.08
N GLY A 38 3.35 -2.76 9.88
CA GLY A 38 2.65 -3.28 11.06
C GLY A 38 2.41 -2.26 12.18
N PHE A 39 3.18 -1.16 12.23
CA PHE A 39 2.98 -0.11 13.24
C PHE A 39 2.60 1.26 12.67
N THR A 40 2.64 1.42 11.34
CA THR A 40 2.23 2.67 10.67
C THR A 40 0.84 2.60 10.07
N GLN A 41 0.28 1.42 9.92
CA GLN A 41 -1.03 1.21 9.31
C GLN A 41 -1.93 0.39 10.22
N PRO A 42 -3.22 0.70 10.27
CA PRO A 42 -4.20 -0.13 10.97
C PRO A 42 -4.36 -1.48 10.28
N GLU A 43 -5.00 -2.42 10.96
CA GLU A 43 -5.39 -3.69 10.36
C GLU A 43 -6.24 -3.44 9.09
N PRO A 44 -5.94 -4.10 7.96
CA PRO A 44 -6.73 -3.92 6.75
C PRO A 44 -8.20 -4.31 6.98
N PRO A 45 -9.16 -3.52 6.47
CA PRO A 45 -10.57 -3.90 6.55
C PRO A 45 -10.82 -5.17 5.71
N PRO A 46 -11.80 -6.00 6.09
CA PRO A 46 -12.16 -7.18 5.33
C PRO A 46 -12.70 -6.81 3.94
N VAL A 47 -12.35 -7.60 2.96
CA VAL A 47 -12.88 -7.52 1.59
C VAL A 47 -13.50 -8.85 1.21
N SER A 48 -14.48 -8.85 0.31
CA SER A 48 -15.12 -10.11 -0.13
C SER A 48 -14.21 -10.92 -1.05
N ARG A 49 -13.39 -10.23 -1.85
CA ARG A 49 -12.46 -10.86 -2.78
C ARG A 49 -11.22 -9.98 -2.97
N CYS A 50 -10.08 -10.64 -3.00
CA CYS A 50 -8.82 -10.04 -3.42
C CYS A 50 -8.22 -10.96 -4.50
N HIS A 51 -8.05 -10.47 -5.73
CA HIS A 51 -7.56 -11.25 -6.85
C HIS A 51 -6.40 -10.54 -7.54
N ASP A 52 -5.32 -11.28 -7.80
CA ASP A 52 -4.17 -10.79 -8.55
C ASP A 52 -4.32 -11.14 -10.02
N HIS A 53 -4.18 -10.14 -10.87
CA HIS A 53 -4.15 -10.27 -12.32
C HIS A 53 -2.78 -9.90 -12.86
N THR A 54 -2.44 -10.46 -14.02
CA THR A 54 -1.23 -10.09 -14.75
C THR A 54 -1.62 -9.49 -16.09
N VAL A 55 -1.19 -8.28 -16.35
CA VAL A 55 -1.45 -7.57 -17.62
C VAL A 55 -0.16 -7.53 -18.44
N PRO A 56 -0.14 -8.08 -19.65
CA PRO A 56 1.01 -7.96 -20.52
C PRO A 56 1.17 -6.51 -21.02
N MET A 57 2.39 -6.01 -20.99
CA MET A 57 2.71 -4.65 -21.44
C MET A 57 4.06 -4.65 -22.16
N ASN A 58 4.04 -4.58 -23.47
CA ASN A 58 5.23 -4.71 -24.32
C ASN A 58 6.04 -5.98 -23.99
N SER A 59 7.27 -5.82 -23.51
CA SER A 59 8.18 -6.90 -23.13
C SER A 59 8.12 -7.28 -21.65
N THR A 60 7.20 -6.69 -20.87
CA THR A 60 7.08 -6.92 -19.43
C THR A 60 5.65 -7.27 -19.03
N GLN A 61 5.47 -7.72 -17.81
CA GLN A 61 4.17 -8.01 -17.22
C GLN A 61 3.98 -7.14 -15.98
N ILE A 62 2.80 -6.54 -15.87
CA ILE A 62 2.40 -5.75 -14.70
C ILE A 62 1.41 -6.56 -13.88
N LYS A 63 1.69 -6.67 -12.59
CA LYS A 63 0.75 -7.25 -11.63
C LYS A 63 -0.19 -6.16 -11.13
N ILE A 64 -1.48 -6.42 -11.21
CA ILE A 64 -2.53 -5.58 -10.62
C ILE A 64 -3.36 -6.39 -9.65
N ARG A 65 -3.82 -5.74 -8.60
CA ARG A 65 -4.65 -6.37 -7.57
C ARG A 65 -6.03 -5.75 -7.55
N GLU A 66 -7.04 -6.60 -7.69
CA GLU A 66 -8.45 -6.24 -7.64
C GLU A 66 -9.00 -6.52 -6.24
N TYR A 67 -9.65 -5.55 -5.64
CA TYR A 67 -10.37 -5.70 -4.38
C TYR A 67 -11.86 -5.50 -4.62
N CYS A 68 -12.69 -6.39 -4.08
CA CYS A 68 -14.14 -6.24 -4.10
C CYS A 68 -14.65 -5.99 -2.66
N PRO A 69 -15.58 -5.04 -2.47
CA PRO A 69 -16.12 -4.75 -1.15
C PRO A 69 -16.96 -5.92 -0.60
N THR A 70 -17.07 -5.99 0.71
CA THR A 70 -17.98 -6.95 1.38
C THR A 70 -19.42 -6.65 1.00
N GLY A 71 -20.22 -7.72 0.84
CA GLY A 71 -21.63 -7.61 0.46
C GLY A 71 -21.91 -7.42 -1.03
N ALA A 72 -20.88 -7.25 -1.87
CA ALA A 72 -21.07 -7.18 -3.32
C ALA A 72 -21.34 -8.56 -3.92
N SER A 73 -22.39 -8.67 -4.72
CA SER A 73 -22.66 -9.88 -5.52
C SER A 73 -21.82 -9.89 -6.81
N ALA A 74 -21.54 -11.08 -7.34
CA ALA A 74 -20.78 -11.23 -8.59
C ALA A 74 -21.45 -10.58 -9.81
N ARG A 75 -22.75 -10.27 -9.74
CA ARG A 75 -23.53 -9.65 -10.82
C ARG A 75 -23.78 -8.16 -10.62
N GLN A 76 -23.33 -7.59 -9.51
CA GLN A 76 -23.55 -6.19 -9.20
C GLN A 76 -22.53 -5.33 -9.97
N VAL A 77 -23.03 -4.32 -10.68
CA VAL A 77 -22.19 -3.28 -11.29
C VAL A 77 -21.77 -2.30 -10.21
N LEU A 78 -20.47 -2.17 -9.99
CA LEU A 78 -19.88 -1.29 -9.00
C LEU A 78 -19.02 -0.23 -9.68
N PRO A 79 -18.91 0.98 -9.10
CA PRO A 79 -17.90 1.93 -9.51
C PRO A 79 -16.51 1.37 -9.24
N ALA A 80 -15.55 1.66 -10.11
CA ALA A 80 -14.17 1.22 -9.97
C ALA A 80 -13.24 2.42 -9.74
N LEU A 81 -12.28 2.24 -8.83
CA LEU A 81 -11.17 3.17 -8.62
C LEU A 81 -9.88 2.46 -9.02
N VAL A 82 -9.09 3.12 -9.88
CA VAL A 82 -7.77 2.64 -10.30
C VAL A 82 -6.71 3.64 -9.83
N TYR A 83 -5.64 3.16 -9.18
CA TYR A 83 -4.53 3.98 -8.69
C TYR A 83 -3.18 3.27 -8.78
#